data_fdf238b49a6705d1ba312e3a3684d441
#
_entry.id   fdf238b49a6705d1ba312e3a3684d441
#
_cell.length_a   1.000
_cell.length_b   1.000
_cell.length_c   1.000
_cell.angle_alpha   90.00
_cell.angle_beta   90.00
_cell.angle_gamma   90.00
#
_symmetry.space_group_name_H-M   'P 1'
#
loop_
_entity.id
_entity.type
_entity.pdbx_description
1 polymer ?
#
loop_
_entity_poly.entity_id
_entity_poly.type
_entity_poly.pdbx_seq_one_letter_code
_entity_poly.pdbx_strand_id
1 'polypeptide(L)'
;MRMYNGILISELRLIVHSVVFTILFIGLMIAIGFWVYFSMSLKNPKEKEHLRKLKEKAQSDELAKKQLEKLERRNKRRRKREKENIITDVIIRSVSICLAVLILACGIIPGWTDYVKKDHVVYKGEITVYQQIRRSRIELEDGTVVWGIGDFDEHNTYGTVVYSRRTKLFLGGSN
;
A
#
# COMPACT_ATOMS: atom_id res chain seq x y z
N MET A 1 -27.40 9.59 -4.82
CA MET A 1 -27.26 10.74 -5.71
C MET A 1 -27.79 11.99 -5.03
N ARG A 2 -27.12 13.11 -5.17
CA ARG A 2 -27.50 14.38 -4.55
C ARG A 2 -27.38 15.51 -5.58
N MET A 3 -28.26 16.51 -5.47
CA MET A 3 -28.16 17.72 -6.28
C MET A 3 -27.18 18.71 -5.62
N TYR A 4 -26.21 19.17 -6.38
CA TYR A 4 -25.26 20.21 -5.97
C TYR A 4 -25.22 21.30 -7.04
N ASN A 5 -25.64 22.50 -6.72
CA ASN A 5 -25.78 23.60 -7.66
C ASN A 5 -26.52 23.23 -8.96
N GLY A 6 -27.60 22.45 -8.86
CA GLY A 6 -28.38 22.01 -10.02
C GLY A 6 -27.81 20.79 -10.78
N ILE A 7 -26.63 20.29 -10.40
CA ILE A 7 -25.96 19.16 -11.04
C ILE A 7 -26.16 17.92 -10.17
N LEU A 8 -26.50 16.78 -10.81
CA LEU A 8 -26.61 15.50 -10.14
C LEU A 8 -25.21 14.94 -9.87
N ILE A 9 -24.81 14.84 -8.60
CA ILE A 9 -23.52 14.29 -8.21
C ILE A 9 -23.64 12.91 -7.60
N SER A 10 -22.65 12.07 -7.85
CA SER A 10 -22.54 10.72 -7.29
C SER A 10 -21.40 10.66 -6.26
N GLU A 11 -21.74 10.81 -4.99
CA GLU A 11 -20.79 10.61 -3.88
C GLU A 11 -20.34 9.13 -3.73
N LEU A 12 -21.04 8.21 -4.42
CA LEU A 12 -20.71 6.78 -4.40
C LEU A 12 -19.26 6.52 -4.83
N ARG A 13 -18.74 7.30 -5.78
CA ARG A 13 -17.35 7.18 -6.24
C ARG A 13 -16.34 7.48 -5.16
N LEU A 14 -16.60 8.50 -4.32
CA LEU A 14 -15.77 8.81 -3.16
C LEU A 14 -15.79 7.71 -2.11
N ILE A 15 -16.97 7.16 -1.84
CA ILE A 15 -17.14 6.04 -0.89
C ILE A 15 -16.35 4.84 -1.39
N VAL A 16 -16.56 4.43 -2.64
CA VAL A 16 -15.86 3.28 -3.24
C VAL A 16 -14.34 3.48 -3.20
N HIS A 17 -13.86 4.66 -3.59
CA HIS A 17 -12.44 4.99 -3.53
C HIS A 17 -11.89 4.84 -2.10
N SER A 18 -12.54 5.48 -1.12
CA SER A 18 -12.11 5.45 0.28
C SER A 18 -12.15 4.04 0.87
N VAL A 19 -13.19 3.27 0.57
CA VAL A 19 -13.35 1.87 1.04
C VAL A 19 -12.27 0.97 0.44
N VAL A 20 -12.01 1.08 -0.87
CA VAL A 20 -10.96 0.28 -1.53
C VAL A 20 -9.59 0.55 -0.91
N PHE A 21 -9.21 1.81 -0.72
CA PHE A 21 -7.93 2.14 -0.07
C PHE A 21 -7.87 1.67 1.39
N THR A 22 -8.98 1.72 2.12
CA THR A 22 -9.06 1.21 3.49
C THR A 22 -8.86 -0.31 3.54
N ILE A 23 -9.49 -1.07 2.63
CA ILE A 23 -9.31 -2.53 2.52
C ILE A 23 -7.87 -2.87 2.17
N LEU A 24 -7.27 -2.17 1.20
CA LEU A 24 -5.86 -2.37 0.83
C LEU A 24 -4.91 -2.11 2.00
N PHE A 25 -5.17 -1.07 2.78
CA PHE A 25 -4.38 -0.75 3.98
C PHE A 25 -4.49 -1.85 5.04
N ILE A 26 -5.70 -2.32 5.35
CA ILE A 26 -5.93 -3.41 6.31
C ILE A 26 -5.22 -4.68 5.84
N GLY A 27 -5.35 -5.05 4.55
CA GLY A 27 -4.66 -6.20 3.97
C GLY A 27 -3.15 -6.11 4.10
N LEU A 28 -2.57 -4.94 3.85
CA LEU A 28 -1.13 -4.69 4.02
C LEU A 28 -0.70 -4.82 5.48
N MET A 29 -1.48 -4.28 6.43
CA MET A 29 -1.18 -4.39 7.86
C MET A 29 -1.22 -5.84 8.36
N ILE A 30 -2.20 -6.63 7.88
CA ILE A 30 -2.28 -8.06 8.16
C ILE A 30 -1.04 -8.79 7.61
N ALA A 31 -0.66 -8.53 6.36
CA ALA A 31 0.52 -9.14 5.74
C ALA A 31 1.81 -8.83 6.51
N ILE A 32 2.00 -7.57 6.94
CA ILE A 32 3.13 -7.17 7.79
C ILE A 32 3.10 -7.91 9.13
N GLY A 33 1.94 -8.02 9.78
CA GLY A 33 1.75 -8.73 11.03
C GLY A 33 2.13 -10.22 10.91
N PHE A 34 1.67 -10.91 9.87
CA PHE A 34 2.05 -12.29 9.58
C PHE A 34 3.55 -12.44 9.34
N TRP A 35 4.16 -11.52 8.57
CA TRP A 35 5.60 -11.54 8.33
C TRP A 35 6.41 -11.41 9.62
N VAL A 36 6.05 -10.47 10.49
CA VAL A 36 6.72 -10.26 11.79
C VAL A 36 6.57 -11.50 12.67
N TYR A 37 5.37 -12.06 12.78
CA TYR A 37 5.08 -13.26 13.54
C TYR A 37 5.93 -14.45 13.06
N PHE A 38 5.98 -14.66 11.74
CA PHE A 38 6.75 -15.76 11.14
C PHE A 38 8.26 -15.59 11.37
N SER A 39 8.79 -14.38 11.23
CA SER A 39 10.20 -14.05 11.49
C SER A 39 10.59 -14.29 12.95
N MET A 40 9.70 -14.04 13.90
CA MET A 40 9.93 -14.30 15.31
C MET A 40 9.88 -15.81 15.65
N SER A 41 8.97 -16.55 15.03
CA SER A 41 8.79 -17.98 15.24
C SER A 41 9.99 -18.80 14.76
N LEU A 42 10.74 -18.34 13.77
CA LEU A 42 11.92 -19.03 13.25
C LEU A 42 13.16 -18.95 14.17
N LYS A 43 13.15 -18.13 15.22
CA LYS A 43 14.24 -18.08 16.22
C LYS A 43 14.07 -19.20 17.23
N ASN A 44 14.53 -20.41 16.87
CA ASN A 44 14.35 -21.61 17.68
C ASN A 44 15.32 -21.64 18.88
N PRO A 45 14.85 -21.47 20.14
CA PRO A 45 15.71 -21.48 21.32
C PRO A 45 16.33 -22.87 21.61
N LYS A 46 15.70 -23.96 21.15
CA LYS A 46 16.16 -25.35 21.35
C LYS A 46 17.52 -25.62 20.70
N GLU A 47 17.83 -24.95 19.60
CA GLU A 47 19.13 -25.14 18.91
C GLU A 47 20.32 -24.55 19.69
N LYS A 48 20.10 -23.45 20.42
CA LYS A 48 21.13 -22.88 21.31
C LYS A 48 21.44 -23.78 22.50
N GLU A 49 20.43 -24.39 23.05
CA GLU A 49 20.59 -25.30 24.19
C GLU A 49 21.28 -26.60 23.77
N HIS A 50 20.94 -27.14 22.60
CA HIS A 50 21.63 -28.31 22.03
C HIS A 50 23.11 -28.05 21.76
N LEU A 51 23.45 -26.87 21.22
CA LEU A 51 24.86 -26.46 21.01
C LEU A 51 25.63 -26.33 22.33
N ARG A 52 24.98 -25.85 23.42
CA ARG A 52 25.61 -25.74 24.72
C ARG A 52 25.92 -27.12 25.28
N LYS A 53 24.97 -28.05 25.25
CA LYS A 53 25.14 -29.43 25.70
C LYS A 53 26.22 -30.19 24.92
N LEU A 54 26.34 -29.92 23.59
CA LEU A 54 27.39 -30.50 22.76
C LEU A 54 28.78 -29.95 23.09
N LYS A 55 28.90 -28.68 23.43
CA LYS A 55 30.17 -28.06 23.84
C LYS A 55 30.69 -28.64 25.16
N GLU A 56 29.80 -28.89 26.11
CA GLU A 56 30.13 -29.50 27.39
C GLU A 56 30.63 -30.96 27.19
N LYS A 57 30.01 -31.72 26.28
CA LYS A 57 30.44 -33.09 25.95
C LYS A 57 31.74 -33.15 25.12
N ALA A 58 32.02 -32.17 24.31
CA ALA A 58 33.22 -32.14 23.45
C ALA A 58 34.54 -31.93 24.21
N GLN A 59 34.49 -31.64 25.52
CA GLN A 59 35.66 -31.56 26.38
C GLN A 59 36.22 -32.95 26.75
N SER A 60 35.41 -34.01 26.72
CA SER A 60 35.78 -35.36 27.16
C SER A 60 35.76 -36.41 26.05
N ASP A 61 35.24 -36.09 24.86
CA ASP A 61 35.02 -37.06 23.79
C ASP A 61 35.46 -36.53 22.43
N GLU A 62 36.39 -37.25 21.79
CA GLU A 62 36.97 -36.85 20.48
C GLU A 62 35.95 -36.94 19.36
N LEU A 63 34.97 -37.82 19.46
CA LEU A 63 33.88 -37.95 18.50
C LEU A 63 32.90 -36.77 18.60
N ALA A 64 32.63 -36.29 19.83
CA ALA A 64 31.85 -35.08 20.07
C ALA A 64 32.56 -33.81 19.53
N LYS A 65 33.90 -33.78 19.58
CA LYS A 65 34.72 -32.70 19.02
C LYS A 65 34.59 -32.58 17.49
N LYS A 66 34.60 -33.73 16.79
CA LYS A 66 34.39 -33.76 15.31
C LYS A 66 32.96 -33.34 14.93
N GLN A 67 31.98 -33.73 15.72
CA GLN A 67 30.59 -33.30 15.51
C GLN A 67 30.40 -31.82 15.75
N LEU A 68 31.03 -31.25 16.77
CA LEU A 68 31.02 -29.82 17.08
C LEU A 68 31.63 -29.00 15.94
N GLU A 69 32.78 -29.42 15.43
CA GLU A 69 33.46 -28.74 14.31
C GLU A 69 32.57 -28.73 13.05
N LYS A 70 31.93 -29.83 12.73
CA LYS A 70 31.00 -29.96 11.60
C LYS A 70 29.77 -29.03 11.77
N LEU A 71 29.24 -28.94 12.99
CA LEU A 71 28.14 -28.02 13.33
C LEU A 71 28.56 -26.56 13.29
N GLU A 72 29.76 -26.23 13.78
CA GLU A 72 30.27 -24.86 13.71
C GLU A 72 30.49 -24.38 12.27
N ARG A 73 30.99 -25.24 11.38
CA ARG A 73 31.11 -24.93 9.94
C ARG A 73 29.74 -24.72 9.30
N ARG A 74 28.74 -25.53 9.67
CA ARG A 74 27.35 -25.34 9.22
C ARG A 74 26.76 -24.03 9.75
N ASN A 75 26.97 -23.71 11.02
CA ASN A 75 26.49 -22.50 11.65
C ASN A 75 27.15 -21.24 11.09
N LYS A 76 28.44 -21.29 10.73
CA LYS A 76 29.13 -20.18 10.08
C LYS A 76 28.52 -19.87 8.72
N ARG A 77 28.18 -20.89 7.91
CA ARG A 77 27.49 -20.73 6.62
C ARG A 77 26.05 -20.19 6.82
N ARG A 78 25.36 -20.68 7.85
CA ARG A 78 24.01 -20.25 8.21
C ARG A 78 23.98 -18.80 8.65
N ARG A 79 24.92 -18.37 9.51
CA ARG A 79 25.05 -16.96 9.93
C ARG A 79 25.35 -16.00 8.78
N LYS A 80 26.08 -16.44 7.77
CA LYS A 80 26.31 -15.61 6.56
C LYS A 80 24.98 -15.40 5.82
N ARG A 81 24.22 -16.47 5.59
CA ARG A 81 22.87 -16.38 4.98
C ARG A 81 21.89 -15.59 5.84
N GLU A 82 21.95 -15.74 7.17
CA GLU A 82 21.10 -14.95 8.09
C GLU A 82 21.39 -13.45 8.01
N LYS A 83 22.65 -13.04 7.84
CA LYS A 83 23.00 -11.62 7.64
C LYS A 83 22.44 -11.08 6.32
N GLU A 84 22.53 -11.84 5.24
CA GLU A 84 21.94 -11.48 3.95
C GLU A 84 20.41 -11.39 4.05
N ASN A 85 19.78 -12.33 4.77
CA ASN A 85 18.35 -12.31 5.03
C ASN A 85 17.91 -11.14 5.92
N ILE A 86 18.71 -10.72 6.90
CA ILE A 86 18.41 -9.56 7.76
C ILE A 86 18.35 -8.28 6.93
N ILE A 87 19.29 -8.08 6.01
CA ILE A 87 19.28 -6.89 5.13
C ILE A 87 18.01 -6.89 4.27
N THR A 88 17.67 -8.02 3.67
CA THR A 88 16.46 -8.18 2.88
C THR A 88 15.20 -7.93 3.72
N ASP A 89 15.16 -8.44 4.96
CA ASP A 89 14.05 -8.24 5.89
C ASP A 89 13.88 -6.75 6.25
N VAL A 90 14.96 -6.04 6.50
CA VAL A 90 14.94 -4.59 6.78
C VAL A 90 14.43 -3.81 5.57
N ILE A 91 14.90 -4.14 4.36
CA ILE A 91 14.45 -3.48 3.13
C ILE A 91 12.95 -3.70 2.93
N ILE A 92 12.47 -4.94 3.03
CA ILE A 92 11.04 -5.26 2.87
C ILE A 92 10.19 -4.50 3.88
N ARG A 93 10.61 -4.43 5.14
CA ARG A 93 9.88 -3.67 6.18
C ARG A 93 9.82 -2.18 5.86
N SER A 94 10.95 -1.60 5.46
CA SER A 94 11.00 -0.18 5.11
C SER A 94 10.09 0.14 3.93
N VAL A 95 10.12 -0.66 2.87
CA VAL A 95 9.25 -0.52 1.69
C VAL A 95 7.77 -0.67 2.09
N SER A 96 7.44 -1.64 2.94
CA SER A 96 6.07 -1.86 3.40
C SER A 96 5.54 -0.68 4.23
N ILE A 97 6.36 -0.10 5.10
CA ILE A 97 6.00 1.09 5.89
C ILE A 97 5.79 2.29 4.96
N CYS A 98 6.71 2.53 4.01
CA CYS A 98 6.56 3.61 3.04
C CYS A 98 5.27 3.47 2.22
N LEU A 99 4.95 2.25 1.78
CA LEU A 99 3.72 1.96 1.05
C LEU A 99 2.47 2.21 1.91
N ALA A 100 2.48 1.80 3.18
CA ALA A 100 1.38 2.05 4.12
C ALA A 100 1.14 3.55 4.32
N VAL A 101 2.21 4.33 4.52
CA VAL A 101 2.14 5.79 4.66
C VAL A 101 1.59 6.43 3.38
N LEU A 102 1.99 5.95 2.22
CA LEU A 102 1.55 6.47 0.93
C LEU A 102 0.06 6.19 0.70
N ILE A 103 -0.42 4.99 1.03
CA ILE A 103 -1.84 4.63 0.96
C ILE A 103 -2.68 5.53 1.90
N LEU A 104 -2.19 5.79 3.12
CA LEU A 104 -2.86 6.68 4.06
C LEU A 104 -2.92 8.11 3.52
N ALA A 105 -1.77 8.67 3.13
CA ALA A 105 -1.64 10.08 2.75
C ALA A 105 -2.36 10.39 1.42
N CYS A 106 -2.28 9.51 0.43
CA CYS A 106 -2.83 9.77 -0.92
C CYS A 106 -4.23 9.19 -1.15
N GLY A 107 -4.61 8.14 -0.40
CA GLY A 107 -5.88 7.45 -0.60
C GLY A 107 -6.89 7.68 0.52
N ILE A 108 -6.57 7.23 1.73
CA ILE A 108 -7.53 7.19 2.83
C ILE A 108 -7.88 8.58 3.33
N ILE A 109 -6.86 9.36 3.72
CA ILE A 109 -7.09 10.68 4.33
C ILE A 109 -7.80 11.64 3.38
N PRO A 110 -7.36 11.83 2.11
CA PRO A 110 -8.06 12.70 1.18
C PRO A 110 -9.47 12.23 0.87
N GLY A 111 -9.66 10.92 0.64
CA GLY A 111 -10.95 10.35 0.28
C GLY A 111 -12.01 10.55 1.38
N TRP A 112 -11.69 10.15 2.60
CA TRP A 112 -12.60 10.35 3.74
C TRP A 112 -12.83 11.81 4.09
N THR A 113 -11.79 12.67 3.94
CA THR A 113 -11.93 14.11 4.21
C THR A 113 -12.85 14.76 3.19
N ASP A 114 -12.72 14.45 1.89
CA ASP A 114 -13.60 14.98 0.85
C ASP A 114 -15.04 14.49 1.04
N TYR A 115 -15.23 13.22 1.45
CA TYR A 115 -16.55 12.67 1.72
C TYR A 115 -17.23 13.33 2.92
N VAL A 116 -16.53 13.45 4.05
CA VAL A 116 -17.11 14.01 5.30
C VAL A 116 -17.34 15.51 5.21
N LYS A 117 -16.36 16.25 4.69
CA LYS A 117 -16.47 17.72 4.56
C LYS A 117 -17.33 18.16 3.39
N LYS A 118 -17.66 17.24 2.45
CA LYS A 118 -18.35 17.54 1.19
C LYS A 118 -17.68 18.67 0.41
N ASP A 119 -16.35 18.63 0.39
CA ASP A 119 -15.50 19.69 -0.19
C ASP A 119 -15.42 19.47 -1.70
N HIS A 120 -16.50 19.91 -2.39
CA HIS A 120 -16.63 19.80 -3.82
C HIS A 120 -16.25 21.12 -4.49
N VAL A 121 -15.61 21.02 -5.64
CA VAL A 121 -15.27 22.17 -6.50
C VAL A 121 -16.15 22.10 -7.74
N VAL A 122 -16.73 23.24 -8.09
CA VAL A 122 -17.47 23.40 -9.35
C VAL A 122 -16.59 24.21 -10.28
N TYR A 123 -16.25 23.62 -11.41
CA TYR A 123 -15.55 24.27 -12.49
C TYR A 123 -16.52 24.53 -13.65
N LYS A 124 -16.44 25.72 -14.26
CA LYS A 124 -17.18 26.08 -15.48
C LYS A 124 -16.19 26.64 -16.47
N GLY A 125 -16.08 26.03 -17.63
CA GLY A 125 -15.13 26.46 -18.65
C GLY A 125 -14.93 25.40 -19.72
N GLU A 126 -13.85 25.53 -20.47
CA GLU A 126 -13.44 24.51 -21.43
C GLU A 126 -12.92 23.29 -20.72
N ILE A 127 -13.34 22.14 -21.19
CA ILE A 127 -12.93 20.82 -20.69
C ILE A 127 -12.49 19.95 -21.85
N THR A 128 -11.37 19.27 -21.70
CA THR A 128 -10.89 18.27 -22.64
C THR A 128 -10.99 16.89 -22.00
N VAL A 129 -11.72 16.01 -22.63
CA VAL A 129 -11.92 14.65 -22.15
C VAL A 129 -11.06 13.70 -22.96
N TYR A 130 -10.19 12.96 -22.28
CA TYR A 130 -9.39 11.88 -22.85
C TYR A 130 -9.90 10.55 -22.32
N GLN A 131 -10.32 9.66 -23.21
CA GLN A 131 -10.73 8.33 -22.83
C GLN A 131 -9.50 7.40 -22.67
N GLN A 132 -9.39 6.76 -21.53
CA GLN A 132 -8.45 5.66 -21.29
C GLN A 132 -9.25 4.44 -20.89
N ILE A 133 -8.69 3.23 -21.10
CA ILE A 133 -9.35 1.96 -20.78
C ILE A 133 -9.97 2.00 -19.37
N ARG A 134 -11.29 2.06 -19.28
CA ARG A 134 -12.11 2.13 -18.05
C ARG A 134 -11.87 3.36 -17.15
N ARG A 135 -11.13 4.37 -17.61
CA ARG A 135 -10.92 5.64 -16.90
C ARG A 135 -10.96 6.76 -17.89
N SER A 136 -11.49 7.89 -17.48
CA SER A 136 -11.44 9.11 -18.26
C SER A 136 -10.60 10.14 -17.53
N ARG A 137 -9.70 10.77 -18.25
CA ARG A 137 -8.94 11.92 -17.80
C ARG A 137 -9.64 13.16 -18.32
N ILE A 138 -10.09 14.01 -17.44
CA ILE A 138 -10.73 15.27 -17.76
C ILE A 138 -9.73 16.37 -17.40
N GLU A 139 -9.27 17.10 -18.40
CA GLU A 139 -8.34 18.20 -18.22
C GLU A 139 -9.12 19.50 -18.32
N LEU A 140 -8.99 20.36 -17.32
CA LEU A 140 -9.61 21.66 -17.24
C LEU A 140 -8.66 22.72 -17.82
N GLU A 141 -9.17 23.85 -18.28
CA GLU A 141 -8.38 24.94 -18.85
C GLU A 141 -7.27 25.46 -17.92
N ASP A 142 -7.49 25.37 -16.60
CA ASP A 142 -6.49 25.73 -15.58
C ASP A 142 -5.37 24.68 -15.38
N GLY A 143 -5.35 23.61 -16.20
CA GLY A 143 -4.41 22.51 -16.10
C GLY A 143 -4.75 21.50 -15.01
N THR A 144 -5.86 21.65 -14.28
CA THR A 144 -6.30 20.66 -13.29
C THR A 144 -6.76 19.39 -13.99
N VAL A 145 -6.24 18.24 -13.55
CA VAL A 145 -6.65 16.92 -14.04
C VAL A 145 -7.62 16.30 -13.07
N VAL A 146 -8.80 15.93 -13.57
CA VAL A 146 -9.87 15.26 -12.85
C VAL A 146 -10.05 13.86 -13.40
N TRP A 147 -10.19 12.86 -12.51
CA TRP A 147 -10.31 11.45 -12.90
C TRP A 147 -11.76 10.98 -12.85
N GLY A 148 -12.27 10.52 -13.99
CA GLY A 148 -13.58 9.90 -14.11
C GLY A 148 -13.48 8.38 -14.17
N ILE A 149 -14.56 7.68 -13.78
CA ILE A 149 -14.76 6.25 -13.99
C ILE A 149 -15.97 6.11 -14.91
N GLY A 150 -15.78 5.49 -16.07
CA GLY A 150 -16.82 5.28 -17.09
C GLY A 150 -16.33 5.67 -18.47
N ASP A 151 -17.14 5.32 -19.44
CA ASP A 151 -16.90 5.71 -20.83
C ASP A 151 -17.43 7.13 -21.03
N PHE A 152 -16.53 8.03 -21.37
CA PHE A 152 -16.84 9.36 -21.83
C PHE A 152 -16.29 9.50 -23.24
N ASP A 153 -17.06 10.05 -24.13
CA ASP A 153 -16.58 10.34 -25.48
C ASP A 153 -15.44 11.37 -25.43
N GLU A 154 -14.39 11.14 -26.22
CA GLU A 154 -13.30 12.11 -26.34
C GLU A 154 -13.81 13.35 -27.05
N HIS A 155 -13.79 14.48 -26.38
CA HIS A 155 -14.23 15.76 -26.93
C HIS A 155 -13.67 16.94 -26.16
N ASN A 156 -13.63 18.06 -26.85
CA ASN A 156 -13.45 19.37 -26.25
C ASN A 156 -14.79 20.07 -26.23
N THR A 157 -15.24 20.48 -25.06
CA THR A 157 -16.53 21.16 -24.91
C THR A 157 -16.49 22.17 -23.77
N TYR A 158 -17.42 23.10 -23.81
CA TYR A 158 -17.66 24.01 -22.69
C TYR A 158 -18.73 23.41 -21.79
N GLY A 159 -18.40 23.27 -20.53
CA GLY A 159 -19.33 22.60 -19.59
C GLY A 159 -19.05 22.92 -18.13
N THR A 160 -19.84 22.28 -17.29
CA THR A 160 -19.67 22.34 -15.83
C THR A 160 -19.23 21.00 -15.30
N VAL A 161 -18.13 20.97 -14.54
CA VAL A 161 -17.59 19.79 -13.90
C VAL A 161 -17.60 19.96 -12.38
N VAL A 162 -18.14 19.00 -11.67
CA VAL A 162 -18.10 18.92 -10.21
C VAL A 162 -17.13 17.81 -9.82
N TYR A 163 -16.13 18.14 -9.03
CA TYR A 163 -15.13 17.17 -8.58
C TYR A 163 -14.74 17.39 -7.11
N SER A 164 -14.18 16.37 -6.49
CA SER A 164 -13.68 16.44 -5.12
C SER A 164 -12.36 17.20 -5.07
N ARG A 165 -12.16 18.06 -4.09
CA ARG A 165 -11.02 18.99 -4.03
C ARG A 165 -9.67 18.27 -3.93
N ARG A 166 -9.56 17.26 -3.07
CA ARG A 166 -8.30 16.57 -2.75
C ARG A 166 -8.04 15.37 -3.64
N THR A 167 -9.04 14.51 -3.78
CA THR A 167 -8.91 13.28 -4.59
C THR A 167 -9.00 13.54 -6.09
N LYS A 168 -9.48 14.72 -6.51
CA LYS A 168 -9.69 15.07 -7.92
C LYS A 168 -10.57 14.05 -8.66
N LEU A 169 -11.52 13.43 -7.96
CA LEU A 169 -12.47 12.51 -8.56
C LEU A 169 -13.67 13.25 -9.12
N PHE A 170 -14.03 12.93 -10.36
CA PHE A 170 -15.23 13.44 -11.02
C PHE A 170 -16.49 12.90 -10.32
N LEU A 171 -17.36 13.80 -9.91
CA LEU A 171 -18.60 13.48 -9.22
C LEU A 171 -19.83 13.66 -10.10
N GLY A 172 -19.81 14.62 -11.00
CA GLY A 172 -20.90 14.91 -11.91
C GLY A 172 -20.55 16.09 -12.83
N GLY A 173 -21.34 16.29 -13.86
CA GLY A 173 -21.17 17.41 -14.80
C GLY A 173 -22.41 17.60 -15.66
N SER A 174 -22.43 18.72 -16.36
CA SER A 174 -23.41 19.04 -17.40
C SER A 174 -22.71 19.81 -18.53
N ASN A 175 -23.10 19.49 -19.72
CA ASN A 175 -22.77 20.26 -20.93
C ASN A 175 -23.74 21.41 -21.06
#